data_91b3eee8565fe1233760ed84bf3a82bb
#
_entry.id   91b3eee8565fe1233760ed84bf3a82bb
#
_cell.length_a   1.000
_cell.length_b   1.000
_cell.length_c   1.000
_cell.angle_alpha   90.00
_cell.angle_beta   90.00
_cell.angle_gamma   90.00
#
_symmetry.space_group_name_H-M   'P 1'
#
loop_
_entity.id
_entity.type
_entity.pdbx_description
1 polymer ?
#
loop_
_entity_poly.entity_id
_entity_poly.type
_entity_poly.pdbx_seq_one_letter_code
_entity_poly.pdbx_strand_id
1 'polypeptide(L)'
;YEKKGKVEKAQKRYAKAQKLLLKSNKKKPLQADTLNYLGFTTRKLGDYEKGEEFYLQGLQIEPNHNGINEYLGELYIATNRTDLAKERLNVLKSCNCKEYNQLKEIIEGTKKSKY
;
A
#
# COMPACT_ATOMS: atom_id res chain seq x y z
N TYR A 1 12.13 -6.57 17.03
CA TYR A 1 12.84 -6.29 16.81
C TYR A 1 13.40 -4.92 16.94
N GLU A 2 12.73 -3.88 16.67
CA GLU A 2 13.26 -2.56 16.88
C GLU A 2 13.13 -2.09 18.32
N LYS A 3 14.16 -1.39 18.80
CA LYS A 3 14.08 -0.75 20.09
C LYS A 3 13.07 0.41 20.01
N LYS A 4 12.43 0.73 21.13
CA LYS A 4 11.38 1.75 21.20
C LYS A 4 11.77 3.08 20.52
N GLY A 5 12.99 3.57 20.75
CA GLY A 5 13.47 4.81 20.14
C GLY A 5 13.57 4.76 18.62
N LYS A 6 13.88 3.59 18.04
CA LYS A 6 13.94 3.42 16.60
C LYS A 6 12.56 3.43 15.96
N VAL A 7 11.57 2.86 16.66
CA VAL A 7 10.18 2.89 16.19
C VAL A 7 9.67 4.33 16.14
N GLU A 8 9.94 5.13 17.18
CA GLU A 8 9.54 6.51 17.20
C GLU A 8 10.17 7.32 16.06
N LYS A 9 11.46 7.11 15.79
CA LYS A 9 12.14 7.78 14.67
C LYS A 9 11.54 7.38 13.33
N ALA A 10 11.22 6.11 13.15
CA ALA A 10 10.61 5.63 11.92
C ALA A 10 9.23 6.28 11.72
N GLN A 11 8.42 6.33 12.77
CA GLN A 11 7.10 6.97 12.71
C GLN A 11 7.20 8.45 12.36
N LYS A 12 8.17 9.18 12.93
CA LYS A 12 8.40 10.58 12.61
C LYS A 12 8.77 10.77 11.14
N ARG A 13 9.59 9.88 10.59
CA ARG A 13 9.97 9.94 9.18
C ARG A 13 8.77 9.69 8.27
N TYR A 14 7.94 8.72 8.59
CA TYR A 14 6.74 8.44 7.81
C TYR A 14 5.75 9.60 7.88
N ALA A 15 5.57 10.21 9.05
CA ALA A 15 4.69 11.37 9.21
C ALA A 15 5.17 12.55 8.38
N LYS A 16 6.49 12.80 8.36
CA LYS A 16 7.07 13.89 7.56
C LYS A 16 6.89 13.62 6.07
N ALA A 17 7.15 12.38 5.63
CA ALA A 17 6.95 11.97 4.24
C ALA A 17 5.49 12.14 3.85
N GLN A 18 4.56 11.76 4.72
CA GLN A 18 3.13 11.92 4.46
C GLN A 18 2.75 13.39 4.28
N LYS A 19 3.26 14.29 5.11
CA LYS A 19 2.99 15.72 4.96
C LYS A 19 3.46 16.25 3.61
N LEU A 20 4.64 15.83 3.18
CA LEU A 20 5.18 16.26 1.89
C LEU A 20 4.34 15.72 0.73
N LEU A 21 3.90 14.44 0.83
CA LEU A 21 3.07 13.83 -0.19
C LEU A 21 1.68 14.46 -0.25
N LEU A 22 1.10 14.80 0.90
CA LEU A 22 -0.19 15.50 0.95
C LEU A 22 -0.09 16.87 0.30
N LYS A 23 0.99 17.59 0.56
CA LYS A 23 1.24 18.89 -0.07
C LYS A 23 1.38 18.75 -1.59
N SER A 24 2.10 17.74 -2.05
CA SER A 24 2.24 17.44 -3.47
C SER A 24 0.89 17.09 -4.09
N ASN A 25 0.10 16.27 -3.39
CA ASN A 25 -1.21 15.85 -3.87
C ASN A 25 -2.19 17.03 -4.00
N LYS A 26 -2.06 18.04 -3.14
CA LYS A 26 -2.88 19.25 -3.26
C LYS A 26 -2.59 20.01 -4.56
N LYS A 27 -1.34 19.98 -5.01
CA LYS A 27 -0.94 20.62 -6.26
C LYS A 27 -1.36 19.82 -7.48
N LYS A 28 -1.29 18.49 -7.39
CA LYS A 28 -1.67 17.56 -8.46
C LYS A 28 -2.49 16.42 -7.86
N PRO A 29 -3.73 16.70 -7.46
CA PRO A 29 -4.48 15.78 -6.59
C PRO A 29 -4.85 14.43 -7.22
N LEU A 30 -4.76 14.27 -8.51
CA LEU A 30 -5.21 13.05 -9.19
C LEU A 30 -4.06 12.20 -9.73
N GLN A 31 -2.98 12.04 -8.95
CA GLN A 31 -1.86 11.20 -9.36
C GLN A 31 -1.85 9.90 -8.57
N ALA A 32 -1.98 8.78 -9.31
CA ALA A 32 -2.03 7.45 -8.68
C ALA A 32 -0.75 7.12 -7.91
N ASP A 33 0.41 7.47 -8.43
CA ASP A 33 1.68 7.19 -7.75
C ASP A 33 1.75 7.91 -6.39
N THR A 34 1.32 9.16 -6.34
CA THR A 34 1.28 9.92 -5.08
C THR A 34 0.33 9.25 -4.09
N LEU A 35 -0.84 8.82 -4.56
CA LEU A 35 -1.81 8.14 -3.70
C LEU A 35 -1.28 6.80 -3.21
N ASN A 36 -0.47 6.12 -4.01
CA ASN A 36 0.18 4.88 -3.58
C ASN A 36 1.13 5.15 -2.40
N TYR A 37 1.94 6.19 -2.48
CA TYR A 37 2.84 6.54 -1.38
C TYR A 37 2.09 7.03 -0.14
N LEU A 38 1.02 7.79 -0.33
CA LEU A 38 0.17 8.20 0.79
C LEU A 38 -0.44 7.00 1.50
N GLY A 39 -0.93 6.02 0.73
CA GLY A 39 -1.46 4.79 1.30
C GLY A 39 -0.40 4.04 2.09
N PHE A 40 0.78 3.89 1.50
CA PHE A 40 1.89 3.18 2.13
C PHE A 40 2.33 3.85 3.44
N THR A 41 2.58 5.16 3.41
CA THR A 41 3.05 5.87 4.60
C THR A 41 1.99 5.89 5.70
N THR A 42 0.73 6.07 5.32
CA THR A 42 -0.38 6.07 6.28
C THR A 42 -0.54 4.71 6.95
N ARG A 43 -0.42 3.63 6.18
CA ARG A 43 -0.45 2.28 6.73
C ARG A 43 0.72 2.05 7.69
N LYS A 44 1.91 2.53 7.34
CA LYS A 44 3.09 2.39 8.20
C LYS A 44 2.93 3.14 9.52
N LEU A 45 2.13 4.21 9.55
CA LEU A 45 1.78 4.91 10.76
C LEU A 45 0.71 4.18 11.58
N GLY A 46 0.16 3.09 11.06
CA GLY A 46 -0.81 2.26 11.75
C GLY A 46 -2.27 2.52 11.37
N ASP A 47 -2.53 3.43 10.46
CA ASP A 47 -3.89 3.76 10.04
C ASP A 47 -4.26 2.99 8.76
N TYR A 48 -4.71 1.76 8.94
CA TYR A 48 -5.03 0.89 7.80
C TYR A 48 -6.26 1.38 7.04
N GLU A 49 -7.26 1.92 7.72
CA GLU A 49 -8.45 2.45 7.04
C GLU A 49 -8.10 3.60 6.10
N LYS A 50 -7.33 4.55 6.59
CA LYS A 50 -6.93 5.71 5.79
C LYS A 50 -6.00 5.30 4.65
N GLY A 51 -5.09 4.35 4.91
CA GLY A 51 -4.23 3.81 3.88
C GLY A 51 -5.04 3.18 2.75
N GLU A 52 -6.05 2.40 3.11
CA GLU A 52 -6.95 1.80 2.12
C GLU A 52 -7.67 2.85 1.30
N GLU A 53 -8.16 3.93 1.92
CA GLU A 53 -8.82 5.02 1.20
C GLU A 53 -7.93 5.62 0.13
N PHE A 54 -6.66 5.87 0.45
CA PHE A 54 -5.71 6.41 -0.53
C PHE A 54 -5.50 5.43 -1.68
N TYR A 55 -5.34 4.15 -1.39
CA TYR A 55 -5.18 3.15 -2.45
C TYR A 55 -6.41 3.07 -3.35
N LEU A 56 -7.59 3.11 -2.77
CA LEU A 56 -8.82 3.06 -3.57
C LEU A 56 -8.97 4.28 -4.46
N GLN A 57 -8.60 5.47 -3.97
CA GLN A 57 -8.57 6.67 -4.80
C GLN A 57 -7.60 6.51 -5.97
N GLY A 58 -6.43 5.93 -5.73
CA GLY A 58 -5.45 5.67 -6.78
C GLY A 58 -5.98 4.71 -7.83
N LEU A 59 -6.72 3.68 -7.43
CA LEU A 59 -7.31 2.73 -8.35
C LEU A 59 -8.44 3.33 -9.18
N GLN A 60 -9.10 4.37 -8.69
CA GLN A 60 -10.08 5.09 -9.52
C GLN A 60 -9.41 5.79 -10.69
N ILE A 61 -8.17 6.21 -10.52
CA ILE A 61 -7.40 6.89 -11.56
C ILE A 61 -6.74 5.87 -12.49
N GLU A 62 -6.08 4.87 -11.91
CA GLU A 62 -5.39 3.81 -12.64
C GLU A 62 -5.78 2.45 -12.06
N PRO A 63 -6.86 1.82 -12.55
CA PRO A 63 -7.32 0.54 -12.00
C PRO A 63 -6.30 -0.59 -12.09
N ASN A 64 -5.37 -0.52 -13.03
CA ASN A 64 -4.35 -1.54 -13.23
C ASN A 64 -2.98 -1.16 -12.67
N HIS A 65 -2.91 -0.15 -11.78
CA HIS A 65 -1.65 0.27 -11.19
C HIS A 65 -1.04 -0.88 -10.39
N ASN A 66 0.12 -1.36 -10.84
CA ASN A 66 0.73 -2.56 -10.25
C ASN A 66 1.07 -2.40 -8.77
N GLY A 67 1.70 -1.28 -8.41
CA GLY A 67 2.09 -1.04 -7.03
C GLY A 67 0.91 -0.95 -6.08
N ILE A 68 -0.15 -0.23 -6.48
CA ILE A 68 -1.34 -0.10 -5.63
C ILE A 68 -2.04 -1.43 -5.46
N ASN A 69 -2.20 -2.20 -6.55
CA ASN A 69 -2.85 -3.50 -6.45
C ASN A 69 -2.08 -4.45 -5.54
N GLU A 70 -0.75 -4.42 -5.61
CA GLU A 70 0.06 -5.24 -4.70
C GLU A 70 -0.09 -4.79 -3.25
N TYR A 71 0.11 -3.51 -2.97
CA TYR A 71 0.09 -3.00 -1.59
C TYR A 71 -1.30 -3.10 -0.96
N LEU A 72 -2.34 -2.81 -1.73
CA LEU A 72 -3.70 -2.96 -1.24
C LEU A 72 -4.01 -4.42 -0.96
N GLY A 73 -3.55 -5.33 -1.83
CA GLY A 73 -3.69 -6.76 -1.60
C GLY A 73 -3.03 -7.19 -0.29
N GLU A 74 -1.83 -6.70 -0.01
CA GLU A 74 -1.14 -7.01 1.24
C GLU A 74 -1.88 -6.44 2.45
N LEU A 75 -2.44 -5.23 2.31
CA LEU A 75 -3.25 -4.63 3.36
C LEU A 75 -4.49 -5.48 3.65
N TYR A 76 -5.14 -6.00 2.61
CA TYR A 76 -6.28 -6.88 2.78
C TYR A 76 -5.91 -8.17 3.53
N ILE A 77 -4.74 -8.75 3.23
CA ILE A 77 -4.26 -9.92 3.98
C ILE A 77 -4.04 -9.55 5.45
N ALA A 78 -3.41 -8.41 5.71
CA ALA A 78 -3.14 -7.95 7.08
C ALA A 78 -4.42 -7.71 7.88
N THR A 79 -5.53 -7.44 7.21
CA THR A 79 -6.82 -7.17 7.85
C THR A 79 -7.82 -8.33 7.67
N ASN A 80 -7.32 -9.53 7.33
CA ASN A 80 -8.11 -10.75 7.18
C ASN A 80 -9.20 -10.69 6.12
N ARG A 81 -8.95 -9.94 5.05
CA ARG A 81 -9.87 -9.84 3.91
C ARG A 81 -9.26 -10.52 2.68
N THR A 82 -8.99 -11.81 2.83
CA THR A 82 -8.27 -12.61 1.84
C THR A 82 -8.96 -12.61 0.47
N ASP A 83 -10.28 -12.65 0.44
CA ASP A 83 -11.02 -12.65 -0.83
C ASP A 83 -10.76 -11.37 -1.63
N LEU A 84 -10.70 -10.23 -0.95
CA LEU A 84 -10.38 -8.96 -1.61
C LEU A 84 -8.94 -8.93 -2.10
N ALA A 85 -8.03 -9.54 -1.35
CA ALA A 85 -6.63 -9.68 -1.78
C ALA A 85 -6.52 -10.50 -3.06
N LYS A 86 -7.30 -11.56 -3.18
CA LYS A 86 -7.33 -12.39 -4.38
C LYS A 86 -7.86 -11.64 -5.59
N GLU A 87 -8.81 -10.72 -5.39
CA GLU A 87 -9.28 -9.86 -6.47
C GLU A 87 -8.14 -8.96 -6.98
N ARG A 88 -7.33 -8.42 -6.07
CA ARG A 88 -6.17 -7.61 -6.46
C ARG A 88 -5.15 -8.45 -7.21
N LEU A 89 -4.94 -9.69 -6.77
CA LEU A 89 -4.04 -10.61 -7.47
C LEU A 89 -4.53 -10.89 -8.89
N ASN A 90 -5.84 -11.06 -9.05
CA ASN A 90 -6.42 -11.31 -10.36
C ASN A 90 -6.19 -10.14 -11.33
N VAL A 91 -6.27 -8.91 -10.83
CA VAL A 91 -5.96 -7.71 -11.63
C VAL A 91 -4.50 -7.74 -12.09
N LEU A 92 -3.59 -8.20 -11.23
CA LEU A 92 -2.16 -8.27 -11.54
C LEU A 92 -1.78 -9.43 -12.47
N LYS A 93 -2.69 -10.34 -12.70
CA LYS A 93 -2.39 -11.60 -13.42
C LYS A 93 -1.73 -11.39 -14.78
N SER A 94 -2.09 -10.34 -15.50
CA SER A 94 -1.58 -10.07 -16.84
C SER A 94 -0.37 -9.13 -16.85
N CYS A 95 0.09 -8.65 -15.69
CA CYS A 95 1.18 -7.67 -15.66
C CYS A 95 2.54 -8.26 -15.99
N ASN A 96 2.71 -9.57 -15.80
CA ASN A 96 3.99 -10.25 -15.98
C ASN A 96 5.10 -9.59 -15.16
N CYS A 97 4.81 -9.27 -13.91
CA CYS A 97 5.62 -8.40 -13.05
C CYS A 97 5.88 -9.03 -11.69
N LYS A 98 6.87 -8.49 -10.97
CA LYS A 98 7.23 -8.96 -9.62
C LYS A 98 6.10 -8.73 -8.61
N GLU A 99 5.29 -7.71 -8.80
CA GLU A 99 4.18 -7.40 -7.91
C GLU A 99 3.18 -8.56 -7.85
N TYR A 100 2.90 -9.20 -8.96
CA TYR A 100 2.05 -10.39 -8.99
C TYR A 100 2.65 -11.50 -8.13
N ASN A 101 3.91 -11.81 -8.34
CA ASN A 101 4.58 -12.89 -7.62
C ASN A 101 4.65 -12.62 -6.11
N GLN A 102 4.95 -11.39 -5.73
CA GLN A 102 5.04 -11.01 -4.33
C GLN A 102 3.69 -11.17 -3.63
N LEU A 103 2.63 -10.64 -4.22
CA LEU A 103 1.29 -10.75 -3.62
C LEU A 103 0.84 -12.22 -3.58
N LYS A 104 1.10 -12.98 -4.64
CA LYS A 104 0.75 -14.41 -4.67
C LYS A 104 1.42 -15.16 -3.53
N GLU A 105 2.72 -14.94 -3.30
CA GLU A 105 3.45 -15.60 -2.23
C GLU A 105 2.90 -15.24 -0.86
N ILE A 106 2.51 -13.99 -0.67
CA ILE A 106 1.93 -13.53 0.60
C ILE A 106 0.58 -14.19 0.84
N ILE A 107 -0.26 -14.27 -0.19
CA ILE A 107 -1.57 -14.93 -0.09
C ILE A 107 -1.40 -16.41 0.22
N GLU A 108 -0.42 -17.07 -0.40
CA GLU A 108 -0.13 -18.48 -0.18
C GLU A 108 0.57 -18.77 1.14
N GLY A 109 0.99 -17.73 1.85
CA GLY A 109 1.66 -17.89 3.14
C GLY A 109 3.14 -18.24 3.05
N THR A 110 3.72 -18.22 1.86
CA THR A 110 5.15 -18.54 1.66
C THR A 110 6.06 -17.35 1.89
N LYS A 111 5.49 -16.16 2.03
CA LYS A 111 6.25 -14.94 2.27
C LYS A 111 5.44 -14.02 3.17
N LYS A 112 6.10 -13.34 4.10
CA LYS A 112 5.44 -12.35 4.95
C LYS A 112 5.45 -10.98 4.28
N SER A 113 4.38 -10.20 4.49
CA SER A 113 4.32 -8.83 4.01
C SER A 113 5.41 -7.99 4.68
N LYS A 114 6.05 -7.14 3.88
CA LYS A 114 7.03 -6.17 4.38
C LYS A 114 6.36 -4.89 4.90
N TYR A 115 5.09 -4.73 4.63
CA TYR A 115 4.41 -3.45 4.82
C TYR A 115 3.28 -3.50 5.81
#